data_52a1d0c42a602cb1c07b8c9e7431904d
#
_entry.id   52a1d0c42a602cb1c07b8c9e7431904d
#
_cell.length_a   1.000
_cell.length_b   1.000
_cell.length_c   1.000
_cell.angle_alpha   90.00
_cell.angle_beta   90.00
_cell.angle_gamma   90.00
#
_symmetry.space_group_name_H-M   'P 1'
#
loop_
_entity.id
_entity.type
_entity.pdbx_description
1 polymer ?
#
loop_
_entity_poly.entity_id
_entity_poly.type
_entity_poly.pdbx_seq_one_letter_code
_entity_poly.pdbx_strand_id
1 'polypeptide(L)'
;MKTLLISLFLFLFIPSRKDVKILFIGDSLTCYSNGWQHTVAKGMGMGYVNISKVGKRTDWMLKTLENYLENGPHHNTLIIYGGINDSFARTSEITTINNIQSMVNLGNLYEMEVIVIVGYDPNKVIKKTVYTDNVTKVCRDRYVKLQNKMQERLLGCKIIPMDTTVTYQDSGDGIHLKSSGHKKFSSWVLKNL
;
A
#
# COMPACT_ATOMS: atom_id res chain seq x y z
N MET A 1 -22.82 56.26 -32.76
CA MET A 1 -21.84 55.43 -32.07
C MET A 1 -22.58 54.26 -31.41
N LYS A 2 -22.44 53.07 -31.94
CA LYS A 2 -23.03 51.83 -31.36
C LYS A 2 -21.96 51.10 -30.56
N THR A 3 -22.11 51.07 -29.25
CA THR A 3 -21.20 50.40 -28.34
C THR A 3 -21.47 48.91 -28.40
N LEU A 4 -20.49 48.12 -28.89
CA LEU A 4 -20.55 46.67 -28.98
C LEU A 4 -20.12 46.10 -27.63
N LEU A 5 -21.05 45.58 -26.85
CA LEU A 5 -20.76 44.81 -25.62
C LEU A 5 -20.27 43.42 -26.02
N ILE A 6 -18.97 43.19 -25.92
CA ILE A 6 -18.34 41.86 -26.03
C ILE A 6 -18.51 41.17 -24.67
N SER A 7 -19.50 40.31 -24.58
CA SER A 7 -19.66 39.40 -23.43
C SER A 7 -18.60 38.30 -23.50
N LEU A 8 -17.56 38.41 -22.66
CA LEU A 8 -16.52 37.43 -22.52
C LEU A 8 -17.07 36.28 -21.67
N PHE A 9 -17.60 35.23 -22.33
CA PHE A 9 -17.93 33.97 -21.66
C PHE A 9 -16.60 33.28 -21.23
N LEU A 10 -16.21 33.51 -19.98
CA LEU A 10 -15.22 32.70 -19.32
C LEU A 10 -15.80 31.29 -19.11
N PHE A 11 -15.56 30.38 -20.04
CA PHE A 11 -15.74 28.96 -19.80
C PHE A 11 -14.75 28.56 -18.71
N LEU A 12 -15.20 28.57 -17.47
CA LEU A 12 -14.53 27.84 -16.39
C LEU A 12 -14.52 26.36 -16.83
N PHE A 13 -13.41 25.93 -17.39
CA PHE A 13 -13.06 24.52 -17.51
C PHE A 13 -13.00 24.00 -16.07
N ILE A 14 -14.13 23.57 -15.53
CA ILE A 14 -14.14 22.67 -14.37
C ILE A 14 -13.59 21.36 -14.94
N PRO A 15 -12.35 20.97 -14.60
CA PRO A 15 -11.87 19.68 -15.05
C PRO A 15 -12.89 18.66 -14.54
N SER A 16 -13.51 17.94 -15.47
CA SER A 16 -14.29 16.76 -15.16
C SER A 16 -13.46 16.00 -14.12
N ARG A 17 -14.05 15.72 -12.95
CA ARG A 17 -13.42 14.87 -11.94
C ARG A 17 -13.13 13.54 -12.64
N LYS A 18 -11.95 13.42 -13.25
CA LYS A 18 -11.44 12.13 -13.75
C LYS A 18 -11.60 11.20 -12.57
N ASP A 19 -12.20 10.04 -12.80
CA ASP A 19 -12.39 9.02 -11.78
C ASP A 19 -11.09 8.82 -11.02
N VAL A 20 -10.98 9.47 -9.87
CA VAL A 20 -9.78 9.42 -9.03
C VAL A 20 -9.66 7.97 -8.57
N LYS A 21 -8.62 7.30 -9.03
CA LYS A 21 -8.44 5.87 -8.76
C LYS A 21 -7.18 5.66 -7.93
N ILE A 22 -7.32 4.79 -6.95
CA ILE A 22 -6.19 4.28 -6.17
C ILE A 22 -5.61 3.06 -6.88
N LEU A 23 -4.30 3.01 -7.03
CA LEU A 23 -3.57 1.82 -7.42
C LEU A 23 -2.98 1.16 -6.17
N PHE A 24 -3.38 -0.07 -5.88
CA PHE A 24 -2.78 -0.87 -4.84
C PHE A 24 -1.78 -1.86 -5.42
N ILE A 25 -0.60 -1.94 -4.82
CA ILE A 25 0.41 -2.96 -5.07
C ILE A 25 0.88 -3.57 -3.76
N GLY A 26 0.96 -4.90 -3.71
CA GLY A 26 1.38 -5.62 -2.52
C GLY A 26 1.43 -7.12 -2.72
N ASP A 27 1.45 -7.82 -1.60
CA ASP A 27 1.46 -9.28 -1.54
C ASP A 27 0.09 -9.86 -1.09
N SER A 28 0.09 -11.03 -0.41
CA SER A 28 -1.13 -11.66 0.09
C SER A 28 -1.89 -10.80 1.10
N LEU A 29 -1.23 -9.88 1.78
CA LEU A 29 -1.87 -8.98 2.75
C LEU A 29 -2.70 -7.88 2.07
N THR A 30 -2.55 -7.71 0.76
CA THR A 30 -3.23 -6.67 -0.04
C THR A 30 -4.08 -7.25 -1.17
N CYS A 31 -3.91 -8.53 -1.57
CA CYS A 31 -4.52 -9.04 -2.82
C CYS A 31 -6.00 -9.45 -2.72
N TYR A 32 -6.57 -9.58 -1.54
CA TYR A 32 -7.95 -10.09 -1.39
C TYR A 32 -8.99 -9.02 -1.75
N SER A 33 -9.93 -9.36 -2.64
CA SER A 33 -10.93 -8.43 -3.18
C SER A 33 -11.80 -7.72 -2.14
N ASN A 34 -12.10 -8.38 -1.02
CA ASN A 34 -12.91 -7.83 0.09
C ASN A 34 -12.04 -7.51 1.31
N GLY A 35 -10.76 -7.26 1.13
CA GLY A 35 -9.81 -6.92 2.19
C GLY A 35 -9.91 -5.46 2.65
N TRP A 36 -8.95 -5.05 3.45
CA TRP A 36 -8.84 -3.71 4.01
C TRP A 36 -8.80 -2.61 2.93
N GLN A 37 -8.18 -2.87 1.77
CA GLN A 37 -8.04 -1.93 0.66
C GLN A 37 -9.40 -1.53 0.07
N HIS A 38 -10.35 -2.47 -0.03
CA HIS A 38 -11.72 -2.15 -0.45
C HIS A 38 -12.38 -1.14 0.51
N THR A 39 -12.25 -1.37 1.82
CA THR A 39 -12.79 -0.48 2.85
C THR A 39 -12.13 0.89 2.83
N VAL A 40 -10.80 0.94 2.62
CA VAL A 40 -10.05 2.19 2.49
C VAL A 40 -10.50 2.97 1.27
N ALA A 41 -10.56 2.35 0.08
CA ALA A 41 -11.00 3.00 -1.14
C ALA A 41 -12.43 3.57 -1.00
N LYS A 42 -13.34 2.78 -0.41
CA LYS A 42 -14.71 3.22 -0.11
C LYS A 42 -14.74 4.40 0.87
N GLY A 43 -13.92 4.36 1.92
CA GLY A 43 -13.81 5.45 2.90
C GLY A 43 -13.28 6.75 2.29
N MET A 44 -12.40 6.65 1.29
CA MET A 44 -11.90 7.79 0.51
C MET A 44 -12.89 8.26 -0.59
N GLY A 45 -13.97 7.54 -0.83
CA GLY A 45 -14.90 7.83 -1.92
C GLY A 45 -14.29 7.64 -3.31
N MET A 46 -13.30 6.74 -3.45
CA MET A 46 -12.51 6.54 -4.65
C MET A 46 -12.67 5.14 -5.23
N GLY A 47 -12.65 5.02 -6.56
CA GLY A 47 -12.43 3.76 -7.24
C GLY A 47 -11.00 3.26 -7.04
N TYR A 48 -10.76 1.96 -7.24
CA TYR A 48 -9.41 1.40 -7.13
C TYR A 48 -9.13 0.29 -8.13
N VAL A 49 -7.85 0.10 -8.41
CA VAL A 49 -7.29 -1.08 -9.08
C VAL A 49 -6.31 -1.74 -8.12
N ASN A 50 -6.31 -3.06 -8.06
CA ASN A 50 -5.41 -3.82 -7.20
C ASN A 50 -4.61 -4.82 -8.05
N ILE A 51 -3.31 -4.57 -8.18
CA ILE A 51 -2.37 -5.42 -8.94
C ILE A 51 -1.51 -6.29 -8.01
N SER A 52 -1.91 -6.44 -6.75
CA SER A 52 -1.23 -7.28 -5.76
C SER A 52 -1.40 -8.78 -6.06
N LYS A 53 -0.45 -9.60 -5.56
CA LYS A 53 -0.50 -11.05 -5.76
C LYS A 53 0.06 -11.82 -4.57
N VAL A 54 -0.60 -12.92 -4.22
CA VAL A 54 -0.23 -13.82 -3.11
C VAL A 54 1.22 -14.30 -3.24
N GLY A 55 1.96 -14.31 -2.13
CA GLY A 55 3.30 -14.88 -2.01
C GLY A 55 4.40 -14.09 -2.72
N LYS A 56 4.11 -12.91 -3.23
CA LYS A 56 5.08 -12.12 -3.99
C LYS A 56 5.96 -11.25 -3.09
N ARG A 57 7.22 -11.13 -3.49
CA ARG A 57 8.23 -10.26 -2.86
C ARG A 57 8.29 -8.93 -3.58
N THR A 58 9.02 -8.00 -2.99
CA THR A 58 9.14 -6.63 -3.47
C THR A 58 9.81 -6.51 -4.86
N ASP A 59 10.68 -7.45 -5.25
CA ASP A 59 11.26 -7.53 -6.59
C ASP A 59 10.19 -7.76 -7.68
N TRP A 60 9.25 -8.68 -7.40
CA TRP A 60 8.12 -8.90 -8.30
C TRP A 60 7.15 -7.72 -8.31
N MET A 61 6.90 -7.11 -7.13
CA MET A 61 6.03 -5.94 -7.01
C MET A 61 6.56 -4.79 -7.86
N LEU A 62 7.86 -4.47 -7.76
CA LEU A 62 8.50 -3.42 -8.54
C LEU A 62 8.32 -3.67 -10.05
N LYS A 63 8.70 -4.85 -10.53
CA LYS A 63 8.56 -5.20 -11.96
C LYS A 63 7.11 -5.14 -12.45
N THR A 64 6.15 -5.54 -11.59
CA THR A 64 4.72 -5.49 -11.94
C THR A 64 4.23 -4.06 -12.03
N LEU A 65 4.67 -3.18 -11.12
CA LEU A 65 4.33 -1.76 -11.13
C LEU A 65 4.90 -1.06 -12.37
N GLU A 66 6.17 -1.30 -12.71
CA GLU A 66 6.82 -0.80 -13.93
C GLU A 66 5.98 -1.13 -15.17
N ASN A 67 5.73 -2.41 -15.40
CA ASN A 67 4.96 -2.87 -16.57
C ASN A 67 3.53 -2.31 -16.60
N TYR A 68 2.90 -2.13 -15.42
CA TYR A 68 1.55 -1.60 -15.33
C TYR A 68 1.50 -0.11 -15.66
N LEU A 69 2.45 0.68 -15.16
CA LEU A 69 2.48 2.13 -15.38
C LEU A 69 2.85 2.51 -16.81
N GLU A 70 3.68 1.70 -17.48
CA GLU A 70 4.03 1.91 -18.89
C GLU A 70 2.82 1.79 -19.84
N ASN A 71 1.85 0.94 -19.53
CA ASN A 71 0.77 0.57 -20.42
C ASN A 71 -0.64 0.77 -19.84
N GLY A 72 -0.73 1.12 -18.57
CA GLY A 72 -1.98 1.21 -17.83
C GLY A 72 -2.60 2.61 -17.82
N PRO A 73 -3.83 2.71 -17.29
CA PRO A 73 -4.48 3.99 -17.08
C PRO A 73 -3.78 4.80 -15.98
N HIS A 74 -3.90 6.12 -16.06
CA HIS A 74 -3.39 7.01 -15.01
C HIS A 74 -4.16 6.85 -13.69
N HIS A 75 -3.43 6.92 -12.58
CA HIS A 75 -3.95 6.89 -11.21
C HIS A 75 -3.44 8.12 -10.44
N ASN A 76 -4.19 8.54 -9.42
CA ASN A 76 -3.81 9.71 -8.61
C ASN A 76 -3.06 9.32 -7.34
N THR A 77 -3.29 8.09 -6.85
CA THR A 77 -2.72 7.61 -5.59
C THR A 77 -2.17 6.20 -5.78
N LEU A 78 -0.94 5.97 -5.34
CA LEU A 78 -0.31 4.67 -5.26
C LEU A 78 -0.19 4.27 -3.79
N ILE A 79 -0.76 3.13 -3.41
CA ILE A 79 -0.61 2.56 -2.07
C ILE A 79 0.19 1.26 -2.15
N ILE A 80 1.32 1.24 -1.44
CA ILE A 80 2.27 0.12 -1.40
C ILE A 80 2.20 -0.55 -0.03
N TYR A 81 1.92 -1.86 0.00
CA TYR A 81 1.98 -2.64 1.23
C TYR A 81 2.47 -4.07 0.96
N GLY A 82 3.69 -4.38 1.41
CA GLY A 82 4.33 -5.68 1.24
C GLY A 82 5.67 -5.78 1.96
N GLY A 83 6.44 -6.85 1.67
CA GLY A 83 7.76 -7.08 2.23
C GLY A 83 7.80 -8.18 3.29
N ILE A 84 6.66 -8.71 3.73
CA ILE A 84 6.64 -9.86 4.64
C ILE A 84 7.24 -11.11 3.98
N ASN A 85 6.96 -11.34 2.69
CA ASN A 85 7.54 -12.46 1.94
C ASN A 85 9.06 -12.33 1.74
N ASP A 86 9.58 -11.12 1.64
CA ASP A 86 11.03 -10.85 1.65
C ASP A 86 11.65 -11.28 2.98
N SER A 87 10.97 -11.04 4.11
CA SER A 87 11.41 -11.46 5.43
C SER A 87 11.43 -12.99 5.57
N PHE A 88 10.42 -13.70 5.05
CA PHE A 88 10.41 -15.17 4.98
C PHE A 88 11.51 -15.73 4.07
N ALA A 89 11.69 -15.13 2.91
CA ALA A 89 12.71 -15.54 1.93
C ALA A 89 14.13 -15.13 2.33
N ARG A 90 14.32 -14.45 3.46
CA ARG A 90 15.60 -13.94 3.93
C ARG A 90 16.27 -12.96 2.96
N THR A 91 15.50 -12.26 2.14
CA THR A 91 15.98 -11.13 1.35
C THR A 91 16.56 -10.07 2.30
N SER A 92 17.65 -9.41 1.94
CA SER A 92 18.25 -8.39 2.80
C SER A 92 17.27 -7.21 2.98
N GLU A 93 17.23 -6.61 4.17
CA GLU A 93 16.36 -5.45 4.42
C GLU A 93 16.70 -4.29 3.47
N ILE A 94 17.98 -4.11 3.15
CA ILE A 94 18.43 -3.06 2.21
C ILE A 94 17.87 -3.30 0.81
N THR A 95 17.91 -4.54 0.30
CA THR A 95 17.33 -4.89 -1.00
C THR A 95 15.83 -4.62 -1.01
N THR A 96 15.11 -5.03 0.04
CA THR A 96 13.67 -4.82 0.18
C THR A 96 13.32 -3.33 0.20
N ILE A 97 14.06 -2.53 0.99
CA ILE A 97 13.89 -1.08 1.06
C ILE A 97 14.17 -0.41 -0.29
N ASN A 98 15.23 -0.81 -0.99
CA ASN A 98 15.56 -0.26 -2.30
C ASN A 98 14.45 -0.54 -3.32
N ASN A 99 13.86 -1.74 -3.31
CA ASN A 99 12.74 -2.07 -4.18
C ASN A 99 11.51 -1.19 -3.86
N ILE A 100 11.20 -1.00 -2.57
CA ILE A 100 10.08 -0.14 -2.14
C ILE A 100 10.36 1.32 -2.53
N GLN A 101 11.57 1.82 -2.30
CA GLN A 101 11.96 3.18 -2.71
C GLN A 101 11.87 3.37 -4.23
N SER A 102 12.25 2.36 -5.00
CA SER A 102 12.09 2.41 -6.46
C SER A 102 10.62 2.51 -6.87
N MET A 103 9.73 1.78 -6.20
CA MET A 103 8.28 1.92 -6.42
C MET A 103 7.76 3.32 -6.04
N VAL A 104 8.28 3.90 -4.95
CA VAL A 104 7.96 5.29 -4.56
C VAL A 104 8.41 6.27 -5.64
N ASN A 105 9.64 6.13 -6.12
CA ASN A 105 10.19 7.00 -7.17
C ASN A 105 9.39 6.88 -8.48
N LEU A 106 8.95 5.67 -8.83
CA LEU A 106 8.05 5.47 -9.98
C LEU A 106 6.72 6.18 -9.77
N GLY A 107 6.06 6.01 -8.62
CA GLY A 107 4.82 6.71 -8.33
C GLY A 107 4.95 8.22 -8.46
N ASN A 108 6.04 8.78 -7.93
CA ASN A 108 6.33 10.21 -8.06
C ASN A 108 6.61 10.64 -9.51
N LEU A 109 7.30 9.81 -10.29
CA LEU A 109 7.55 10.07 -11.71
C LEU A 109 6.23 10.16 -12.52
N TYR A 110 5.22 9.36 -12.13
CA TYR A 110 3.89 9.38 -12.72
C TYR A 110 2.92 10.34 -12.00
N GLU A 111 3.44 11.29 -11.22
CA GLU A 111 2.69 12.35 -10.53
C GLU A 111 1.59 11.81 -9.59
N MET A 112 1.79 10.64 -9.00
CA MET A 112 0.88 10.06 -8.01
C MET A 112 1.24 10.50 -6.59
N GLU A 113 0.23 10.69 -5.73
CA GLU A 113 0.45 10.68 -4.29
C GLU A 113 0.86 9.27 -3.86
N VAL A 114 2.06 9.12 -3.30
CA VAL A 114 2.57 7.80 -2.90
C VAL A 114 2.45 7.60 -1.40
N ILE A 115 1.81 6.50 -1.02
CA ILE A 115 1.58 6.10 0.37
C ILE A 115 2.19 4.71 0.58
N VAL A 116 3.07 4.59 1.56
CA VAL A 116 3.64 3.30 1.97
C VAL A 116 3.08 2.91 3.33
N ILE A 117 2.50 1.72 3.42
CA ILE A 117 1.99 1.17 4.66
C ILE A 117 3.05 0.26 5.27
N VAL A 118 3.45 0.58 6.50
CA VAL A 118 4.43 -0.21 7.27
C VAL A 118 3.86 -1.57 7.69
N GLY A 119 2.54 -1.63 7.89
CA GLY A 119 1.82 -2.84 8.24
C GLY A 119 1.46 -2.94 9.72
N TYR A 120 1.07 -4.11 10.17
CA TYR A 120 0.73 -4.37 11.57
C TYR A 120 1.97 -4.75 12.39
N ASP A 121 1.87 -4.64 13.73
CA ASP A 121 2.93 -5.07 14.65
C ASP A 121 3.10 -6.60 14.63
N PRO A 122 4.20 -7.12 14.10
CA PRO A 122 4.41 -8.56 13.99
C PRO A 122 4.56 -9.24 15.36
N ASN A 123 4.94 -8.53 16.41
CA ASN A 123 5.02 -9.07 17.76
C ASN A 123 3.63 -9.36 18.35
N LYS A 124 2.61 -8.66 17.89
CA LYS A 124 1.22 -8.88 18.30
C LYS A 124 0.49 -9.92 17.46
N VAL A 125 0.84 -10.05 16.18
CA VAL A 125 0.12 -10.89 15.21
C VAL A 125 0.85 -12.19 14.91
N ILE A 126 2.16 -12.17 14.65
CA ILE A 126 2.94 -13.34 14.28
C ILE A 126 3.43 -14.06 15.55
N LYS A 127 2.50 -14.62 16.32
CA LYS A 127 2.85 -15.42 17.50
C LYS A 127 2.95 -16.91 17.19
N LYS A 128 2.11 -17.38 16.28
CA LYS A 128 2.04 -18.80 15.89
C LYS A 128 1.57 -18.85 14.43
N THR A 129 2.30 -19.57 13.61
CA THR A 129 1.97 -19.79 12.19
C THR A 129 2.01 -21.28 11.87
N VAL A 130 1.72 -21.64 10.64
CA VAL A 130 1.90 -23.00 10.11
C VAL A 130 3.38 -23.42 10.00
N TYR A 131 4.29 -22.48 10.15
CA TYR A 131 5.74 -22.72 10.15
C TYR A 131 6.25 -23.12 11.54
N THR A 132 7.46 -23.67 11.60
CA THR A 132 8.14 -23.96 12.85
C THR A 132 8.39 -22.69 13.67
N ASP A 133 8.50 -22.81 14.99
CA ASP A 133 8.74 -21.68 15.90
C ASP A 133 10.00 -20.88 15.51
N ASN A 134 11.07 -21.56 15.08
CA ASN A 134 12.30 -20.90 14.63
C ASN A 134 12.08 -20.06 13.37
N VAL A 135 11.36 -20.60 12.36
CA VAL A 135 11.05 -19.85 11.13
C VAL A 135 10.17 -18.66 11.44
N THR A 136 9.14 -18.87 12.28
CA THR A 136 8.23 -17.81 12.73
C THR A 136 8.98 -16.70 13.45
N LYS A 137 9.89 -17.04 14.39
CA LYS A 137 10.69 -16.08 15.11
C LYS A 137 11.60 -15.28 14.18
N VAL A 138 12.34 -15.96 13.31
CA VAL A 138 13.25 -15.33 12.35
C VAL A 138 12.49 -14.38 11.43
N CYS A 139 11.35 -14.81 10.89
CA CYS A 139 10.52 -13.96 10.04
C CYS A 139 10.04 -12.70 10.78
N ARG A 140 9.51 -12.87 11.98
CA ARG A 140 9.04 -11.76 12.81
C ARG A 140 10.15 -10.75 13.09
N ASP A 141 11.32 -11.21 13.55
CA ASP A 141 12.45 -10.34 13.89
C ASP A 141 12.97 -9.57 12.66
N ARG A 142 12.98 -10.21 11.49
CA ARG A 142 13.36 -9.57 10.23
C ARG A 142 12.30 -8.56 9.76
N TYR A 143 11.03 -8.91 9.90
CA TYR A 143 9.94 -8.01 9.50
C TYR A 143 9.89 -6.76 10.40
N VAL A 144 10.12 -6.89 11.71
CA VAL A 144 10.27 -5.73 12.61
C VAL A 144 11.42 -4.82 12.17
N LYS A 145 12.58 -5.40 11.84
CA LYS A 145 13.73 -4.61 11.34
C LYS A 145 13.40 -3.89 10.03
N LEU A 146 12.73 -4.58 9.12
CA LEU A 146 12.29 -3.99 7.86
C LEU A 146 11.36 -2.80 8.10
N GLN A 147 10.34 -2.98 8.96
CA GLN A 147 9.36 -1.93 9.29
C GLN A 147 10.01 -0.68 9.89
N ASN A 148 10.96 -0.86 10.81
CA ASN A 148 11.73 0.26 11.38
C ASN A 148 12.51 1.01 10.28
N LYS A 149 13.21 0.27 9.43
CA LYS A 149 13.97 0.87 8.32
C LYS A 149 13.06 1.55 7.27
N MET A 150 11.86 1.04 7.03
CA MET A 150 10.89 1.72 6.15
C MET A 150 10.57 3.11 6.69
N GLN A 151 10.29 3.23 7.99
CA GLN A 151 9.98 4.50 8.62
C GLN A 151 11.15 5.48 8.65
N GLU A 152 12.39 4.97 8.74
CA GLU A 152 13.59 5.79 8.86
C GLU A 152 14.15 6.24 7.50
N ARG A 153 13.95 5.47 6.43
CA ARG A 153 14.73 5.61 5.20
C ARG A 153 13.93 5.93 3.95
N LEU A 154 12.63 5.66 3.91
CA LEU A 154 11.83 5.97 2.73
C LEU A 154 11.61 7.47 2.61
N LEU A 155 11.80 7.99 1.40
CA LEU A 155 11.70 9.40 1.08
C LEU A 155 10.70 9.62 -0.05
N GLY A 156 10.05 10.78 -0.07
CA GLY A 156 9.14 11.16 -1.15
C GLY A 156 7.79 10.45 -1.11
N CYS A 157 7.39 9.92 0.05
CA CYS A 157 6.08 9.29 0.24
C CYS A 157 5.49 9.62 1.61
N LYS A 158 4.18 9.47 1.73
CA LYS A 158 3.51 9.44 3.02
C LYS A 158 3.67 8.05 3.62
N ILE A 159 4.06 7.97 4.88
CA ILE A 159 4.21 6.70 5.60
C ILE A 159 3.03 6.54 6.56
N ILE A 160 2.27 5.45 6.39
CA ILE A 160 1.30 5.01 7.39
C ILE A 160 2.07 4.13 8.39
N PRO A 161 2.13 4.55 9.67
CA PRO A 161 2.95 3.88 10.66
C PRO A 161 2.42 2.47 10.98
N MET A 162 3.20 1.71 11.75
CA MET A 162 2.85 0.37 12.17
C MET A 162 1.55 0.35 12.99
N ASP A 163 0.58 -0.48 12.56
CA ASP A 163 -0.68 -0.70 13.28
C ASP A 163 -0.44 -1.57 14.53
N THR A 164 -0.78 -1.04 15.68
CA THR A 164 -0.71 -1.74 16.96
C THR A 164 -2.06 -2.24 17.48
N THR A 165 -3.15 -2.04 16.73
CA THR A 165 -4.51 -2.41 17.13
C THR A 165 -4.88 -3.84 16.71
N VAL A 166 -4.30 -4.32 15.61
CA VAL A 166 -4.45 -5.70 15.15
C VAL A 166 -3.65 -6.65 16.04
N THR A 167 -4.26 -7.79 16.37
CA THR A 167 -3.67 -8.80 17.25
C THR A 167 -3.75 -10.19 16.62
N TYR A 168 -3.14 -11.18 17.25
CA TYR A 168 -3.22 -12.58 16.83
C TYR A 168 -4.66 -13.11 16.68
N GLN A 169 -5.60 -12.64 17.51
CA GLN A 169 -7.00 -13.02 17.41
C GLN A 169 -7.67 -12.57 16.11
N ASP A 170 -7.15 -11.51 15.50
CA ASP A 170 -7.62 -10.93 14.25
C ASP A 170 -7.00 -11.60 13.01
N SER A 171 -6.11 -12.58 13.21
CA SER A 171 -5.48 -13.36 12.16
C SER A 171 -6.04 -14.80 12.09
N GLY A 172 -5.98 -15.38 10.87
CA GLY A 172 -6.38 -16.78 10.66
C GLY A 172 -5.27 -17.77 10.97
N ASP A 173 -4.06 -17.44 10.55
CA ASP A 173 -2.87 -18.30 10.56
C ASP A 173 -1.65 -17.61 11.21
N GLY A 174 -1.84 -16.47 11.84
CA GLY A 174 -0.79 -15.64 12.42
C GLY A 174 -0.17 -14.65 11.43
N ILE A 175 -0.66 -14.60 10.18
CA ILE A 175 -0.19 -13.70 9.14
C ILE A 175 -1.38 -13.01 8.45
N HIS A 176 -2.31 -13.79 7.90
CA HIS A 176 -3.43 -13.26 7.13
C HIS A 176 -4.58 -12.85 8.04
N LEU A 177 -5.11 -11.66 7.78
CA LEU A 177 -6.19 -11.08 8.58
C LEU A 177 -7.53 -11.77 8.31
N LYS A 178 -8.31 -11.99 9.37
CA LYS A 178 -9.73 -12.28 9.31
C LYS A 178 -10.54 -11.01 9.09
N SER A 179 -11.85 -11.13 8.93
CA SER A 179 -12.74 -9.96 8.75
C SER A 179 -12.58 -8.91 9.86
N SER A 180 -12.41 -9.33 11.13
CA SER A 180 -12.17 -8.41 12.25
C SER A 180 -10.86 -7.65 12.09
N GLY A 181 -9.79 -8.33 11.66
CA GLY A 181 -8.49 -7.74 11.41
C GLY A 181 -8.52 -6.76 10.24
N HIS A 182 -9.16 -7.13 9.14
CA HIS A 182 -9.34 -6.23 8.00
C HIS A 182 -10.09 -4.94 8.41
N LYS A 183 -11.13 -5.04 9.24
CA LYS A 183 -11.89 -3.90 9.73
C LYS A 183 -11.03 -2.98 10.62
N LYS A 184 -10.26 -3.54 11.55
CA LYS A 184 -9.35 -2.75 12.42
C LYS A 184 -8.26 -2.08 11.58
N PHE A 185 -7.61 -2.84 10.72
CA PHE A 185 -6.52 -2.35 9.89
C PHE A 185 -6.98 -1.25 8.92
N SER A 186 -8.14 -1.42 8.27
CA SER A 186 -8.69 -0.36 7.41
C SER A 186 -9.01 0.92 8.18
N SER A 187 -9.57 0.80 9.40
CA SER A 187 -9.81 1.96 10.26
C SER A 187 -8.52 2.67 10.67
N TRP A 188 -7.47 1.90 10.95
CA TRP A 188 -6.15 2.44 11.23
C TRP A 188 -5.57 3.20 10.03
N VAL A 189 -5.61 2.58 8.85
CA VAL A 189 -5.13 3.23 7.62
C VAL A 189 -5.88 4.52 7.37
N LEU A 190 -7.23 4.51 7.40
CA LEU A 190 -8.06 5.71 7.18
C LEU A 190 -7.80 6.83 8.20
N LYS A 191 -7.49 6.49 9.45
CA LYS A 191 -7.17 7.48 10.48
C LYS A 191 -5.83 8.17 10.22
N ASN A 192 -4.91 7.52 9.50
CA ASN A 192 -3.56 8.01 9.26
C ASN A 192 -3.37 8.51 7.81
N LEU A 193 -4.40 8.42 6.96
CA LEU A 193 -4.48 9.09 5.66
C LEU A 193 -4.83 10.56 5.81
#